data_29805464b682c271e8a63a5775672544
#
_entry.id   29805464b682c271e8a63a5775672544
#
_cell.length_a   1.000
_cell.length_b   1.000
_cell.length_c   1.000
_cell.angle_alpha   90.00
_cell.angle_beta   90.00
_cell.angle_gamma   90.00
#
_symmetry.space_group_name_H-M   'P 1'
#
loop_
_entity.id
_entity.type
_entity.pdbx_description
1 polymer ?
#
loop_
_entity_poly.entity_id
_entity_poly.type
_entity_poly.pdbx_seq_one_letter_code
_entity_poly.pdbx_strand_id
1 'polypeptide(L)'
;MALDDLNKIVKTIDGSVEEFVKDLPFSEQKIWQRVLSLTKQLQVDGLGKVTNNVANLRILNDINKEINSIVLTDEYKAKVEKFTSVFADLETLNNNYLSSVFTKFKPSKVLKELTKISIDITIDQLQETGVASSLTSELKEILKQNITTGGNYADMTEQLRESILGSPTTPGGLTRYARTFTTDAINQYSATYTKTVASDLGAVYYRYTGSNMETTRPFCEHLTKKDGGYFHVNEIPGFLKGIVGDQKVPIYAKYNLPQGMNEFTTVDNFLVLRGGYECGHQIFPVSKASVPASLRSRFE
;
A
#
# COMPACT_ATOMS: atom_id res chain seq x y z
N MET A 1 -26.80 -1.65 10.24
CA MET A 1 -26.36 -0.24 10.15
C MET A 1 -24.85 -0.15 10.37
N ALA A 2 -24.27 -0.32 11.56
CA ALA A 2 -22.80 -0.19 11.75
C ALA A 2 -21.94 -1.18 10.92
N LEU A 3 -22.37 -2.42 10.73
CA LEU A 3 -21.69 -3.41 9.87
C LEU A 3 -21.74 -3.05 8.38
N ASP A 4 -22.84 -2.49 7.94
CA ASP A 4 -23.00 -2.07 6.54
C ASP A 4 -22.07 -0.87 6.24
N ASP A 5 -21.90 0.03 7.22
CA ASP A 5 -20.98 1.17 7.08
C ASP A 5 -19.53 0.72 7.00
N LEU A 6 -19.12 -0.28 7.81
CA LEU A 6 -17.78 -0.88 7.71
C LEU A 6 -17.55 -1.52 6.34
N ASN A 7 -18.53 -2.28 5.84
CA ASN A 7 -18.44 -2.90 4.52
C ASN A 7 -18.34 -1.85 3.39
N LYS A 8 -19.02 -0.72 3.53
CA LYS A 8 -18.90 0.40 2.58
C LYS A 8 -17.50 1.00 2.60
N ILE A 9 -16.92 1.25 3.79
CA ILE A 9 -15.55 1.77 3.92
C ILE A 9 -14.57 0.82 3.22
N VAL A 10 -14.59 -0.49 3.53
CA VAL A 10 -13.70 -1.47 2.90
C VAL A 10 -13.88 -1.50 1.38
N LYS A 11 -15.11 -1.55 0.88
CA LYS A 11 -15.39 -1.54 -0.57
C LYS A 11 -14.93 -0.26 -1.25
N THR A 12 -15.05 0.90 -0.59
CA THR A 12 -14.58 2.18 -1.13
C THR A 12 -13.06 2.17 -1.25
N ILE A 13 -12.36 1.65 -0.23
CA ILE A 13 -10.90 1.51 -0.24
C ILE A 13 -10.46 0.60 -1.40
N ASP A 14 -10.97 -0.62 -1.46
CA ASP A 14 -10.58 -1.61 -2.48
C ASP A 14 -10.94 -1.11 -3.89
N GLY A 15 -12.14 -0.59 -4.08
CA GLY A 15 -12.61 -0.08 -5.36
C GLY A 15 -11.80 1.10 -5.88
N SER A 16 -11.36 2.01 -5.01
CA SER A 16 -10.57 3.17 -5.41
C SER A 16 -9.17 2.80 -5.89
N VAL A 17 -8.54 1.82 -5.25
CA VAL A 17 -7.24 1.30 -5.68
C VAL A 17 -7.35 0.62 -7.05
N GLU A 18 -8.35 -0.26 -7.24
CA GLU A 18 -8.55 -0.95 -8.53
C GLU A 18 -8.86 0.05 -9.66
N GLU A 19 -9.69 1.05 -9.41
CA GLU A 19 -9.99 2.10 -10.40
C GLU A 19 -8.76 2.92 -10.77
N PHE A 20 -7.88 3.23 -9.79
CA PHE A 20 -6.64 3.97 -10.05
C PHE A 20 -5.69 3.18 -10.95
N VAL A 21 -5.47 1.90 -10.66
CA VAL A 21 -4.48 1.10 -11.39
C VAL A 21 -4.97 0.55 -12.73
N LYS A 22 -6.27 0.54 -12.98
CA LYS A 22 -6.93 -0.10 -14.13
C LYS A 22 -6.30 0.24 -15.48
N ASP A 23 -5.98 1.52 -15.71
CA ASP A 23 -5.49 2.00 -17.00
C ASP A 23 -3.97 2.25 -17.02
N LEU A 24 -3.25 1.95 -15.94
CA LEU A 24 -1.80 2.14 -15.89
C LEU A 24 -1.02 1.29 -16.90
N PRO A 25 -1.48 0.07 -17.31
CA PRO A 25 -0.83 -0.67 -18.37
C PRO A 25 -0.65 0.11 -19.68
N PHE A 26 -1.55 1.05 -19.99
CA PHE A 26 -1.39 1.93 -21.15
C PHE A 26 -0.23 2.93 -20.98
N SER A 27 -0.05 3.46 -19.77
CA SER A 27 1.11 4.31 -19.44
C SER A 27 2.41 3.51 -19.46
N GLU A 28 2.39 2.25 -19.02
CA GLU A 28 3.54 1.33 -19.09
C GLU A 28 3.99 1.09 -20.53
N GLN A 29 3.05 0.92 -21.47
CA GLN A 29 3.38 0.80 -22.89
C GLN A 29 4.07 2.07 -23.43
N LYS A 30 3.63 3.25 -23.02
CA LYS A 30 4.29 4.51 -23.39
C LYS A 30 5.71 4.59 -22.80
N ILE A 31 5.89 4.22 -21.52
CA ILE A 31 7.20 4.17 -20.86
C ILE A 31 8.11 3.20 -21.62
N TRP A 32 7.63 2.00 -21.90
CA TRP A 32 8.40 0.99 -22.63
C TRP A 32 8.89 1.51 -24.00
N GLN A 33 8.02 2.09 -24.80
CA GLN A 33 8.40 2.64 -26.10
C GLN A 33 9.51 3.68 -25.99
N ARG A 34 9.46 4.55 -24.99
CA ARG A 34 10.48 5.57 -24.76
C ARG A 34 11.79 4.97 -24.25
N VAL A 35 11.73 4.07 -23.27
CA VAL A 35 12.92 3.37 -22.78
C VAL A 35 13.57 2.53 -23.87
N LEU A 36 12.79 1.83 -24.71
CA LEU A 36 13.30 1.10 -25.85
C LEU A 36 13.98 2.02 -26.88
N SER A 37 13.46 3.23 -27.08
CA SER A 37 14.10 4.22 -27.96
C SER A 37 15.46 4.69 -27.40
N LEU A 38 15.58 4.82 -26.08
CA LEU A 38 16.85 5.15 -25.43
C LEU A 38 17.85 3.98 -25.50
N THR A 39 17.39 2.75 -25.26
CA THR A 39 18.28 1.58 -25.32
C THR A 39 18.88 1.34 -26.71
N LYS A 40 18.16 1.70 -27.80
CA LYS A 40 18.70 1.66 -29.18
C LYS A 40 19.91 2.57 -29.41
N GLN A 41 20.16 3.53 -28.53
CA GLN A 41 21.33 4.42 -28.59
C GLN A 41 22.54 3.85 -27.87
N LEU A 42 22.38 2.71 -27.16
CA LEU A 42 23.48 2.05 -26.47
C LEU A 42 24.48 1.50 -27.50
N GLN A 43 25.75 1.72 -27.22
CA GLN A 43 26.85 1.14 -27.97
C GLN A 43 27.04 -0.31 -27.52
N VAL A 44 27.10 -1.22 -28.50
CA VAL A 44 27.33 -2.65 -28.32
C VAL A 44 28.59 -3.05 -29.10
N ASP A 45 29.27 -4.09 -28.66
CA ASP A 45 30.39 -4.69 -29.37
C ASP A 45 29.93 -5.64 -30.50
N GLY A 46 30.89 -6.20 -31.23
CA GLY A 46 30.62 -7.14 -32.32
C GLY A 46 29.98 -8.47 -31.89
N LEU A 47 29.88 -8.74 -30.58
CA LEU A 47 29.22 -9.89 -29.98
C LEU A 47 27.84 -9.56 -29.39
N GLY A 48 27.35 -8.33 -29.59
CA GLY A 48 26.08 -7.86 -29.03
C GLY A 48 26.09 -7.56 -27.54
N LYS A 49 27.27 -7.37 -26.94
CA LYS A 49 27.40 -7.00 -25.54
C LYS A 49 27.41 -5.48 -25.39
N VAL A 50 26.72 -4.99 -24.37
CA VAL A 50 26.70 -3.55 -24.04
C VAL A 50 28.06 -3.11 -23.53
N THR A 51 28.64 -2.08 -24.16
CA THR A 51 29.97 -1.60 -23.78
C THR A 51 29.94 -0.71 -22.56
N ASN A 52 30.96 -0.86 -21.68
CA ASN A 52 31.12 0.01 -20.53
C ASN A 52 31.83 1.32 -20.95
N ASN A 53 31.03 2.35 -21.23
CA ASN A 53 31.55 3.65 -21.62
C ASN A 53 30.66 4.81 -21.13
N VAL A 54 31.20 6.04 -21.20
CA VAL A 54 30.50 7.25 -20.72
C VAL A 54 29.22 7.54 -21.49
N ALA A 55 29.17 7.24 -22.79
CA ALA A 55 27.98 7.47 -23.60
C ALA A 55 26.81 6.60 -23.11
N ASN A 56 27.07 5.30 -22.87
CA ASN A 56 26.08 4.38 -22.32
C ASN A 56 25.63 4.77 -20.90
N LEU A 57 26.54 5.24 -20.05
CA LEU A 57 26.20 5.70 -18.71
C LEU A 57 25.33 6.97 -18.70
N ARG A 58 25.40 7.82 -19.72
CA ARG A 58 24.51 9.02 -19.84
C ARG A 58 23.05 8.64 -20.01
N ILE A 59 22.76 7.51 -20.65
CA ILE A 59 21.37 7.02 -20.86
C ILE A 59 20.66 6.76 -19.52
N LEU A 60 21.39 6.44 -18.45
CA LEU A 60 20.82 6.30 -17.10
C LEU A 60 20.12 7.60 -16.62
N ASN A 61 20.64 8.77 -17.00
CA ASN A 61 20.05 10.04 -16.62
C ASN A 61 18.80 10.38 -17.45
N ASP A 62 18.77 9.96 -18.73
CA ASP A 62 17.67 10.25 -19.62
C ASP A 62 16.42 9.43 -19.30
N ILE A 63 16.56 8.22 -18.75
CA ILE A 63 15.42 7.41 -18.27
C ILE A 63 14.58 8.14 -17.24
N ASN A 64 15.19 8.86 -16.30
CA ASN A 64 14.45 9.63 -15.30
C ASN A 64 13.54 10.68 -15.95
N LYS A 65 14.06 11.39 -16.97
CA LYS A 65 13.29 12.40 -17.71
C LYS A 65 12.10 11.77 -18.43
N GLU A 66 12.31 10.61 -19.06
CA GLU A 66 11.25 9.93 -19.81
C GLU A 66 10.14 9.40 -18.89
N ILE A 67 10.46 8.81 -17.73
CA ILE A 67 9.46 8.39 -16.77
C ILE A 67 8.68 9.58 -16.23
N ASN A 68 9.37 10.64 -15.79
CA ASN A 68 8.72 11.84 -15.27
C ASN A 68 7.83 12.51 -16.35
N SER A 69 8.21 12.47 -17.62
CA SER A 69 7.39 13.02 -18.71
C SER A 69 6.02 12.32 -18.85
N ILE A 70 5.88 11.11 -18.30
CA ILE A 70 4.64 10.32 -18.35
C ILE A 70 3.85 10.45 -17.05
N VAL A 71 4.50 10.33 -15.88
CA VAL A 71 3.81 10.44 -14.58
C VAL A 71 3.48 11.88 -14.18
N LEU A 72 4.01 12.88 -14.88
CA LEU A 72 3.68 14.29 -14.68
C LEU A 72 2.72 14.85 -15.73
N THR A 73 2.16 14.00 -16.61
CA THR A 73 1.12 14.44 -17.56
C THR A 73 -0.16 14.84 -16.86
N ASP A 74 -0.91 15.75 -17.45
CA ASP A 74 -2.21 16.18 -16.90
C ASP A 74 -3.20 15.02 -16.78
N GLU A 75 -3.13 14.05 -17.70
CA GLU A 75 -3.93 12.81 -17.63
C GLU A 75 -3.61 11.99 -16.37
N TYR A 76 -2.33 11.78 -16.06
CA TYR A 76 -1.94 11.04 -14.87
C TYR A 76 -2.26 11.83 -13.59
N LYS A 77 -2.00 13.14 -13.58
CA LYS A 77 -2.35 14.03 -12.47
C LYS A 77 -3.86 14.00 -12.16
N ALA A 78 -4.70 14.06 -13.19
CA ALA A 78 -6.16 13.96 -13.02
C ALA A 78 -6.58 12.62 -12.40
N LYS A 79 -5.90 11.50 -12.72
CA LYS A 79 -6.12 10.21 -12.05
C LYS A 79 -5.73 10.27 -10.57
N VAL A 80 -4.59 10.91 -10.23
CA VAL A 80 -4.16 11.10 -8.84
C VAL A 80 -5.17 11.95 -8.07
N GLU A 81 -5.65 13.05 -8.65
CA GLU A 81 -6.69 13.90 -8.06
C GLU A 81 -7.99 13.13 -7.82
N LYS A 82 -8.44 12.33 -8.80
CA LYS A 82 -9.60 11.47 -8.66
C LYS A 82 -9.42 10.45 -7.52
N PHE A 83 -8.26 9.80 -7.42
CA PHE A 83 -7.96 8.88 -6.34
C PHE A 83 -7.96 9.59 -4.98
N THR A 84 -7.30 10.72 -4.87
CA THR A 84 -7.20 11.44 -3.59
C THR A 84 -8.51 12.08 -3.16
N SER A 85 -9.46 12.34 -4.06
CA SER A 85 -10.82 12.79 -3.69
C SER A 85 -11.58 11.78 -2.82
N VAL A 86 -11.23 10.49 -2.93
CA VAL A 86 -11.83 9.40 -2.12
C VAL A 86 -11.55 9.56 -0.62
N PHE A 87 -10.49 10.28 -0.24
CA PHE A 87 -10.21 10.56 1.19
C PHE A 87 -11.33 11.37 1.86
N ALA A 88 -11.95 12.31 1.15
CA ALA A 88 -13.10 13.06 1.65
C ALA A 88 -14.37 12.17 1.79
N ASP A 89 -14.56 11.24 0.86
CA ASP A 89 -15.65 10.26 0.95
C ASP A 89 -15.43 9.33 2.16
N LEU A 90 -14.21 8.88 2.39
CA LEU A 90 -13.83 8.07 3.55
C LEU A 90 -13.95 8.85 4.86
N GLU A 91 -13.62 10.14 4.89
CA GLU A 91 -13.90 10.99 6.05
C GLU A 91 -15.38 10.96 6.41
N THR A 92 -16.23 11.14 5.41
CA THR A 92 -17.69 11.10 5.58
C THR A 92 -18.18 9.73 6.08
N LEU A 93 -17.71 8.65 5.47
CA LEU A 93 -18.08 7.28 5.86
C LEU A 93 -17.59 6.94 7.27
N ASN A 94 -16.36 7.31 7.62
CA ASN A 94 -15.82 7.12 8.97
C ASN A 94 -16.61 7.94 10.00
N ASN A 95 -16.97 9.19 9.70
CA ASN A 95 -17.80 10.02 10.58
C ASN A 95 -19.18 9.40 10.83
N ASN A 96 -19.83 8.87 9.78
CA ASN A 96 -21.12 8.20 9.90
C ASN A 96 -21.01 6.96 10.78
N TYR A 97 -20.01 6.12 10.52
CA TYR A 97 -19.75 4.93 11.33
C TYR A 97 -19.50 5.29 12.81
N LEU A 98 -18.56 6.20 13.07
CA LEU A 98 -18.18 6.58 14.43
C LEU A 98 -19.35 7.22 15.19
N SER A 99 -20.17 8.03 14.52
CA SER A 99 -21.38 8.62 15.11
C SER A 99 -22.43 7.54 15.45
N SER A 100 -22.50 6.47 14.68
CA SER A 100 -23.42 5.35 14.94
C SER A 100 -23.01 4.47 16.12
N VAL A 101 -21.68 4.41 16.40
CA VAL A 101 -21.11 3.54 17.44
C VAL A 101 -20.88 4.30 18.76
N PHE A 102 -20.51 5.57 18.67
CA PHE A 102 -20.14 6.40 19.81
C PHE A 102 -20.98 7.67 19.89
N THR A 103 -21.93 7.72 20.80
CA THR A 103 -22.85 8.87 20.99
C THR A 103 -22.15 10.19 21.32
N LYS A 104 -20.92 10.13 21.88
CA LYS A 104 -20.11 11.31 22.21
C LYS A 104 -19.22 11.77 21.06
N PHE A 105 -19.12 11.02 19.96
CA PHE A 105 -18.28 11.41 18.83
C PHE A 105 -18.82 12.65 18.14
N LYS A 106 -17.89 13.57 17.81
CA LYS A 106 -18.13 14.73 16.95
C LYS A 106 -16.93 14.92 16.03
N PRO A 107 -17.11 15.15 14.73
CA PRO A 107 -16.03 15.49 13.80
C PRO A 107 -15.26 16.72 14.31
N SER A 108 -13.93 16.67 14.27
CA SER A 108 -13.05 17.74 14.77
C SER A 108 -12.24 18.38 13.63
N LYS A 109 -11.66 19.56 13.92
CA LYS A 109 -10.74 20.23 12.98
C LYS A 109 -9.47 19.39 12.73
N VAL A 110 -9.02 18.65 13.74
CA VAL A 110 -7.84 17.78 13.66
C VAL A 110 -8.06 16.69 12.62
N LEU A 111 -9.25 16.09 12.55
CA LEU A 111 -9.58 15.06 11.56
C LEU A 111 -9.61 15.62 10.13
N LYS A 112 -10.11 16.85 9.94
CA LYS A 112 -10.06 17.52 8.63
C LYS A 112 -8.62 17.82 8.19
N GLU A 113 -7.78 18.25 9.11
CA GLU A 113 -6.37 18.50 8.82
C GLU A 113 -5.64 17.20 8.50
N LEU A 114 -5.92 16.11 9.21
CA LEU A 114 -5.41 14.77 8.88
C LEU A 114 -5.78 14.36 7.44
N THR A 115 -7.02 14.56 7.03
CA THR A 115 -7.48 14.28 5.66
C THR A 115 -6.66 15.07 4.65
N LYS A 116 -6.48 16.38 4.86
CA LYS A 116 -5.72 17.25 3.97
C LYS A 116 -4.25 16.83 3.86
N ILE A 117 -3.58 16.63 4.98
CA ILE A 117 -2.17 16.19 5.02
C ILE A 117 -2.00 14.83 4.31
N SER A 118 -2.93 13.91 4.52
CA SER A 118 -2.88 12.59 3.87
C SER A 118 -3.04 12.69 2.36
N ILE A 119 -3.89 13.60 1.87
CA ILE A 119 -4.03 13.90 0.43
C ILE A 119 -2.72 14.45 -0.12
N ASP A 120 -2.14 15.47 0.50
CA ASP A 120 -0.91 16.11 0.04
C ASP A 120 0.27 15.12 -0.03
N ILE A 121 0.46 14.29 1.01
CA ILE A 121 1.48 13.22 1.01
C ILE A 121 1.22 12.20 -0.09
N THR A 122 -0.03 11.81 -0.29
CA THR A 122 -0.38 10.80 -1.32
C THR A 122 -0.12 11.33 -2.73
N ILE A 123 -0.43 12.60 -3.00
CA ILE A 123 -0.12 13.25 -4.29
C ILE A 123 1.38 13.19 -4.55
N ASP A 124 2.21 13.62 -3.58
CA ASP A 124 3.66 13.60 -3.70
C ASP A 124 4.20 12.18 -3.98
N GLN A 125 3.73 11.17 -3.23
CA GLN A 125 4.15 9.79 -3.42
C GLN A 125 3.74 9.19 -4.77
N LEU A 126 2.56 9.53 -5.27
CA LEU A 126 2.10 9.01 -6.55
C LEU A 126 2.74 9.72 -7.74
N GLN A 127 3.16 10.97 -7.61
CA GLN A 127 3.75 11.75 -8.70
C GLN A 127 5.28 11.69 -8.69
N GLU A 128 5.96 12.17 -7.66
CA GLU A 128 7.40 12.45 -7.73
C GLU A 128 8.25 11.51 -6.88
N THR A 129 7.98 11.41 -5.59
CA THR A 129 8.91 10.78 -4.64
C THR A 129 8.74 9.27 -4.50
N GLY A 130 7.58 8.73 -4.79
CA GLY A 130 7.26 7.30 -4.63
C GLY A 130 7.33 6.52 -5.94
N VAL A 131 6.26 6.57 -6.73
CA VAL A 131 6.10 5.70 -7.92
C VAL A 131 7.16 5.96 -8.98
N ALA A 132 7.35 7.22 -9.38
CA ALA A 132 8.33 7.59 -10.41
C ALA A 132 9.76 7.26 -9.97
N SER A 133 10.10 7.58 -8.71
CA SER A 133 11.42 7.30 -8.14
C SER A 133 11.70 5.80 -8.05
N SER A 134 10.74 5.00 -7.59
CA SER A 134 10.89 3.55 -7.46
C SER A 134 11.09 2.88 -8.82
N LEU A 135 10.26 3.19 -9.81
CA LEU A 135 10.39 2.65 -11.16
C LEU A 135 11.72 3.07 -11.81
N THR A 136 12.08 4.36 -11.69
CA THR A 136 13.35 4.87 -12.21
C THR A 136 14.55 4.16 -11.60
N SER A 137 14.54 3.93 -10.29
CA SER A 137 15.65 3.26 -9.59
C SER A 137 15.81 1.81 -10.05
N GLU A 138 14.71 1.08 -10.23
CA GLU A 138 14.74 -0.29 -10.74
C GLU A 138 15.33 -0.36 -12.16
N LEU A 139 14.87 0.50 -13.08
CA LEU A 139 15.36 0.50 -14.46
C LEU A 139 16.84 0.94 -14.55
N LYS A 140 17.25 1.91 -13.74
CA LYS A 140 18.64 2.33 -13.66
C LYS A 140 19.56 1.22 -13.16
N GLU A 141 19.11 0.42 -12.18
CA GLU A 141 19.91 -0.69 -11.66
C GLU A 141 20.11 -1.76 -12.73
N ILE A 142 19.05 -2.14 -13.46
CA ILE A 142 19.15 -3.08 -14.58
C ILE A 142 20.15 -2.60 -15.62
N LEU A 143 20.04 -1.35 -16.06
CA LEU A 143 20.94 -0.77 -17.05
C LEU A 143 22.37 -0.66 -16.54
N LYS A 144 22.57 -0.12 -15.34
CA LYS A 144 23.88 0.02 -14.73
C LYS A 144 24.60 -1.32 -14.61
N GLN A 145 23.90 -2.34 -14.13
CA GLN A 145 24.45 -3.69 -14.05
C GLN A 145 24.90 -4.20 -15.42
N ASN A 146 24.05 -4.12 -16.44
CA ASN A 146 24.35 -4.61 -17.77
C ASN A 146 25.48 -3.80 -18.46
N ILE A 147 25.54 -2.48 -18.30
CA ILE A 147 26.61 -1.63 -18.84
C ILE A 147 27.95 -1.98 -18.16
N THR A 148 27.97 -2.12 -16.82
CA THR A 148 29.21 -2.34 -16.09
C THR A 148 29.79 -3.73 -16.26
N THR A 149 28.94 -4.74 -16.45
CA THR A 149 29.37 -6.15 -16.62
C THR A 149 29.51 -6.58 -18.08
N GLY A 150 29.15 -5.73 -19.03
CA GLY A 150 29.12 -6.11 -20.45
C GLY A 150 28.02 -7.15 -20.76
N GLY A 151 26.82 -6.91 -20.22
CA GLY A 151 25.68 -7.79 -20.43
C GLY A 151 25.23 -7.88 -21.90
N ASN A 152 24.52 -8.94 -22.25
CA ASN A 152 23.95 -9.07 -23.58
C ASN A 152 22.82 -8.06 -23.79
N TYR A 153 22.80 -7.35 -24.92
CA TYR A 153 21.81 -6.32 -25.23
C TYR A 153 20.37 -6.85 -25.29
N ALA A 154 20.17 -8.04 -25.86
CA ALA A 154 18.84 -8.64 -25.95
C ALA A 154 18.30 -9.02 -24.56
N ASP A 155 19.14 -9.64 -23.73
CA ASP A 155 18.77 -10.05 -22.36
C ASP A 155 18.46 -8.81 -21.50
N MET A 156 19.28 -7.78 -21.58
CA MET A 156 19.04 -6.51 -20.90
C MET A 156 17.72 -5.87 -21.34
N THR A 157 17.46 -5.85 -22.64
CA THR A 157 16.22 -5.27 -23.20
C THR A 157 15.00 -6.04 -22.70
N GLU A 158 15.08 -7.37 -22.61
CA GLU A 158 14.01 -8.19 -22.07
C GLU A 158 13.79 -7.95 -20.56
N GLN A 159 14.86 -7.84 -19.76
CA GLN A 159 14.75 -7.47 -18.35
C GLN A 159 14.05 -6.12 -18.15
N LEU A 160 14.39 -5.10 -18.95
CA LEU A 160 13.72 -3.81 -18.92
C LEU A 160 12.25 -3.92 -19.33
N ARG A 161 11.94 -4.72 -20.36
CA ARG A 161 10.58 -4.95 -20.82
C ARG A 161 9.73 -5.58 -19.70
N GLU A 162 10.24 -6.63 -19.07
CA GLU A 162 9.54 -7.32 -17.98
C GLU A 162 9.37 -6.42 -16.74
N SER A 163 10.39 -5.62 -16.41
CA SER A 163 10.28 -4.65 -15.31
C SER A 163 9.19 -3.60 -15.58
N ILE A 164 9.03 -3.12 -16.82
CA ILE A 164 8.07 -2.07 -17.18
C ILE A 164 6.68 -2.65 -17.43
N LEU A 165 6.56 -3.67 -18.27
CA LEU A 165 5.28 -4.22 -18.74
C LEU A 165 4.78 -5.38 -17.88
N GLY A 166 5.65 -5.96 -17.06
CA GLY A 166 5.35 -7.19 -16.32
C GLY A 166 5.44 -8.46 -17.16
N SER A 167 4.94 -9.53 -16.60
CA SER A 167 4.83 -10.88 -17.16
C SER A 167 3.38 -11.37 -17.05
N PRO A 168 3.02 -12.54 -17.58
CA PRO A 168 1.68 -13.10 -17.40
C PRO A 168 1.24 -13.27 -15.95
N THR A 169 2.18 -13.32 -15.01
CA THR A 169 1.91 -13.53 -13.57
C THR A 169 2.26 -12.32 -12.69
N THR A 170 2.88 -11.28 -13.25
CA THR A 170 3.36 -10.12 -12.50
C THR A 170 2.97 -8.83 -13.21
N PRO A 171 2.26 -7.90 -12.55
CA PRO A 171 1.96 -6.59 -13.13
C PRO A 171 3.23 -5.80 -13.49
N GLY A 172 3.12 -4.86 -14.41
CA GLY A 172 4.20 -3.94 -14.74
C GLY A 172 4.60 -3.04 -13.59
N GLY A 173 5.77 -2.44 -13.71
CA GLY A 173 6.40 -1.68 -12.63
C GLY A 173 5.57 -0.49 -12.16
N LEU A 174 5.01 0.30 -13.07
CA LEU A 174 4.16 1.44 -12.71
C LEU A 174 2.92 0.98 -11.94
N THR A 175 2.22 -0.04 -12.44
CA THR A 175 1.04 -0.63 -11.80
C THR A 175 1.37 -1.20 -10.42
N ARG A 176 2.48 -1.94 -10.30
CA ARG A 176 2.94 -2.54 -9.05
C ARG A 176 3.22 -1.48 -7.98
N TYR A 177 4.05 -0.49 -8.29
CA TYR A 177 4.36 0.58 -7.34
C TYR A 177 3.15 1.44 -7.01
N ALA A 178 2.35 1.81 -8.01
CA ALA A 178 1.12 2.57 -7.79
C ALA A 178 0.14 1.83 -6.89
N ARG A 179 -0.06 0.52 -7.08
CA ARG A 179 -0.91 -0.31 -6.22
C ARG A 179 -0.40 -0.31 -4.77
N THR A 180 0.89 -0.53 -4.56
CA THR A 180 1.49 -0.50 -3.22
C THR A 180 1.27 0.85 -2.54
N PHE A 181 1.63 1.95 -3.21
CA PHE A 181 1.50 3.28 -2.61
C PHE A 181 0.03 3.68 -2.37
N THR A 182 -0.88 3.41 -3.29
CA THR A 182 -2.31 3.72 -3.09
C THR A 182 -2.93 2.89 -1.98
N THR A 183 -2.63 1.59 -1.94
CA THR A 183 -3.13 0.70 -0.89
C THR A 183 -2.63 1.14 0.49
N ASP A 184 -1.34 1.42 0.62
CA ASP A 184 -0.76 1.81 1.91
C ASP A 184 -1.27 3.20 2.34
N ALA A 185 -1.31 4.18 1.45
CA ALA A 185 -1.77 5.54 1.76
C ALA A 185 -3.22 5.56 2.27
N ILE A 186 -4.14 4.93 1.53
CA ILE A 186 -5.57 4.96 1.88
C ILE A 186 -5.86 4.14 3.14
N ASN A 187 -5.15 3.02 3.32
CA ASN A 187 -5.29 2.17 4.49
C ASN A 187 -4.73 2.83 5.75
N GLN A 188 -3.55 3.47 5.66
CA GLN A 188 -2.94 4.20 6.77
C GLN A 188 -3.77 5.43 7.15
N TYR A 189 -4.32 6.15 6.17
CA TYR A 189 -5.25 7.25 6.43
C TYR A 189 -6.46 6.78 7.23
N SER A 190 -7.21 5.78 6.74
CA SER A 190 -8.40 5.26 7.40
C SER A 190 -8.10 4.75 8.82
N ALA A 191 -6.99 4.05 8.99
CA ALA A 191 -6.56 3.54 10.28
C ALA A 191 -6.13 4.66 11.25
N THR A 192 -5.41 5.66 10.78
CA THR A 192 -5.01 6.82 11.60
C THR A 192 -6.23 7.62 12.02
N TYR A 193 -7.18 7.81 11.11
CA TYR A 193 -8.44 8.49 11.39
C TYR A 193 -9.19 7.81 12.54
N THR A 194 -9.43 6.51 12.41
CA THR A 194 -10.17 5.73 13.41
C THR A 194 -9.41 5.60 14.73
N LYS A 195 -8.09 5.47 14.71
CA LYS A 195 -7.23 5.44 15.90
C LYS A 195 -7.29 6.76 16.67
N THR A 196 -7.23 7.91 15.99
CA THR A 196 -7.31 9.22 16.62
C THR A 196 -8.62 9.36 17.40
N VAL A 197 -9.75 9.04 16.76
CA VAL A 197 -11.05 9.08 17.42
C VAL A 197 -11.16 8.07 18.57
N ALA A 198 -10.65 6.85 18.36
CA ALA A 198 -10.68 5.83 19.41
C ALA A 198 -9.91 6.24 20.65
N SER A 199 -8.75 6.91 20.48
CA SER A 199 -7.96 7.44 21.58
C SER A 199 -8.71 8.54 22.34
N ASP A 200 -9.33 9.46 21.63
CA ASP A 200 -10.11 10.57 22.24
C ASP A 200 -11.33 10.06 23.01
N LEU A 201 -11.94 8.96 22.59
CA LEU A 201 -13.11 8.34 23.20
C LEU A 201 -12.79 7.26 24.25
N GLY A 202 -11.50 6.92 24.43
CA GLY A 202 -11.07 5.86 25.33
C GLY A 202 -11.56 4.46 24.89
N ALA A 203 -11.67 4.22 23.59
CA ALA A 203 -12.09 2.93 23.08
C ALA A 203 -10.99 1.86 23.31
N VAL A 204 -11.38 0.73 23.87
CA VAL A 204 -10.47 -0.40 24.18
C VAL A 204 -10.81 -1.67 23.40
N TYR A 205 -11.96 -1.72 22.74
CA TYR A 205 -12.40 -2.82 21.91
C TYR A 205 -12.37 -2.45 20.45
N TYR A 206 -11.91 -3.37 19.62
CA TYR A 206 -11.74 -3.19 18.19
C TYR A 206 -12.25 -4.40 17.41
N ARG A 207 -12.53 -4.20 16.13
CA ARG A 207 -12.83 -5.26 15.19
C ARG A 207 -11.84 -5.22 14.03
N TYR A 208 -11.19 -6.37 13.79
CA TYR A 208 -10.37 -6.61 12.59
C TYR A 208 -11.28 -7.19 11.51
N THR A 209 -11.33 -6.57 10.35
CA THR A 209 -12.23 -6.98 9.26
C THR A 209 -11.56 -6.77 7.89
N GLY A 210 -11.97 -7.56 6.92
CA GLY A 210 -11.48 -7.52 5.54
C GLY A 210 -11.73 -8.86 4.87
N SER A 211 -11.57 -8.92 3.56
CA SER A 211 -11.74 -10.14 2.80
C SER A 211 -10.52 -11.04 2.93
N ASN A 212 -10.74 -12.31 3.20
CA ASN A 212 -9.69 -13.33 3.12
C ASN A 212 -9.60 -13.85 1.69
N MET A 213 -8.41 -13.79 1.12
CA MET A 213 -8.04 -14.32 -0.19
C MET A 213 -7.04 -15.46 -0.02
N GLU A 214 -6.75 -16.20 -1.09
CA GLU A 214 -5.75 -17.28 -1.07
C GLU A 214 -4.38 -16.83 -0.55
N THR A 215 -4.03 -15.57 -0.84
CA THR A 215 -2.76 -14.95 -0.40
C THR A 215 -2.83 -14.29 0.98
N THR A 216 -3.95 -14.43 1.70
CA THR A 216 -4.11 -13.84 3.04
C THR A 216 -3.11 -14.46 4.02
N ARG A 217 -2.39 -13.61 4.73
CA ARG A 217 -1.39 -14.05 5.71
C ARG A 217 -2.04 -14.78 6.88
N PRO A 218 -1.40 -15.82 7.43
CA PRO A 218 -1.96 -16.59 8.56
C PRO A 218 -2.39 -15.73 9.74
N PHE A 219 -1.62 -14.68 10.07
CA PHE A 219 -2.00 -13.72 11.11
C PHE A 219 -3.36 -13.07 10.84
N CYS A 220 -3.56 -12.53 9.63
CA CYS A 220 -4.80 -11.86 9.24
C CYS A 220 -5.98 -12.85 9.23
N GLU A 221 -5.76 -14.05 8.69
CA GLU A 221 -6.78 -15.10 8.65
C GLU A 221 -7.23 -15.52 10.05
N HIS A 222 -6.29 -15.75 10.98
CA HIS A 222 -6.63 -16.13 12.34
C HIS A 222 -7.32 -15.00 13.09
N LEU A 223 -6.85 -13.75 12.94
CA LEU A 223 -7.44 -12.62 13.64
C LEU A 223 -8.87 -12.29 13.15
N THR A 224 -9.15 -12.43 11.85
CA THR A 224 -10.53 -12.24 11.33
C THR A 224 -11.50 -13.32 11.83
N LYS A 225 -11.02 -14.53 12.10
CA LYS A 225 -11.84 -15.64 12.59
C LYS A 225 -12.02 -15.62 14.12
N LYS A 226 -11.00 -15.15 14.85
CA LYS A 226 -11.01 -15.09 16.33
C LYS A 226 -12.13 -14.17 16.81
N ASP A 227 -13.05 -14.70 17.59
CA ASP A 227 -14.20 -13.97 18.18
C ASP A 227 -14.97 -13.12 17.13
N GLY A 228 -14.98 -13.52 15.83
CA GLY A 228 -15.56 -12.72 14.74
C GLY A 228 -14.76 -11.47 14.38
N GLY A 229 -13.46 -11.49 14.62
CA GLY A 229 -12.53 -10.39 14.43
C GLY A 229 -12.46 -9.41 15.60
N TYR A 230 -13.23 -9.63 16.66
CA TYR A 230 -13.20 -8.72 17.82
C TYR A 230 -11.99 -9.02 18.73
N PHE A 231 -11.39 -7.94 19.24
CA PHE A 231 -10.29 -8.03 20.20
C PHE A 231 -10.27 -6.84 21.17
N HIS A 232 -9.60 -7.03 22.31
CA HIS A 232 -9.30 -5.99 23.27
C HIS A 232 -7.86 -5.47 23.05
N VAL A 233 -7.60 -4.18 23.30
CA VAL A 233 -6.28 -3.57 23.09
C VAL A 233 -5.16 -4.29 23.84
N ASN A 234 -5.44 -4.87 25.00
CA ASN A 234 -4.47 -5.65 25.79
C ASN A 234 -4.04 -6.98 25.12
N GLU A 235 -4.67 -7.42 24.04
CA GLU A 235 -4.26 -8.60 23.28
C GLU A 235 -3.14 -8.29 22.27
N ILE A 236 -2.93 -7.00 21.92
CA ILE A 236 -1.93 -6.58 20.91
C ILE A 236 -0.52 -7.08 21.23
N PRO A 237 -0.01 -7.04 22.48
CA PRO A 237 1.32 -7.60 22.79
C PRO A 237 1.44 -9.09 22.47
N GLY A 238 0.35 -9.86 22.60
CA GLY A 238 0.26 -11.26 22.18
C GLY A 238 0.32 -11.41 20.66
N PHE A 239 -0.40 -10.54 19.93
CA PHE A 239 -0.40 -10.55 18.47
C PHE A 239 1.00 -10.35 17.88
N LEU A 240 1.78 -9.43 18.45
CA LEU A 240 3.16 -9.20 18.01
C LEU A 240 4.10 -10.37 18.29
N LYS A 241 3.74 -11.26 19.23
CA LYS A 241 4.44 -12.52 19.51
C LYS A 241 3.89 -13.70 18.71
N GLY A 242 2.98 -13.43 17.75
CA GLY A 242 2.33 -14.46 16.94
C GLY A 242 1.27 -15.28 17.68
N ILE A 243 0.71 -14.77 18.77
CA ILE A 243 -0.34 -15.44 19.53
C ILE A 243 -1.68 -14.77 19.21
N VAL A 244 -2.59 -15.49 18.55
CA VAL A 244 -3.93 -15.00 18.17
C VAL A 244 -4.97 -15.97 18.79
N GLY A 245 -5.53 -15.61 19.93
CA GLY A 245 -6.31 -16.54 20.73
C GLY A 245 -5.46 -17.73 21.17
N ASP A 246 -5.91 -18.95 20.85
CA ASP A 246 -5.18 -20.19 21.13
C ASP A 246 -4.25 -20.63 20.00
N GLN A 247 -4.17 -19.84 18.93
CA GLN A 247 -3.38 -20.15 17.74
C GLN A 247 -2.02 -19.46 17.78
N LYS A 248 -1.01 -20.15 17.25
CA LYS A 248 0.32 -19.58 16.99
C LYS A 248 0.50 -19.40 15.48
N VAL A 249 0.91 -18.23 15.07
CA VAL A 249 1.22 -17.92 13.67
C VAL A 249 2.74 -17.87 13.45
N PRO A 250 3.23 -18.16 12.23
CA PRO A 250 4.65 -18.12 11.93
C PRO A 250 5.26 -16.75 12.20
N ILE A 251 6.43 -16.75 12.84
CA ILE A 251 7.24 -15.57 13.15
C ILE A 251 8.35 -15.46 12.11
N TYR A 252 8.56 -14.26 11.58
CA TYR A 252 9.70 -13.94 10.74
C TYR A 252 10.92 -13.64 11.63
N ALA A 253 11.91 -14.53 11.62
CA ALA A 253 13.03 -14.50 12.54
C ALA A 253 13.81 -13.17 12.53
N LYS A 254 13.94 -12.53 11.36
CA LYS A 254 14.70 -11.27 11.20
C LYS A 254 14.13 -10.12 12.05
N TYR A 255 12.80 -10.04 12.20
CA TYR A 255 12.14 -8.93 12.89
C TYR A 255 11.46 -9.36 14.19
N ASN A 256 11.41 -10.67 14.47
CA ASN A 256 10.68 -11.26 15.59
C ASN A 256 9.19 -10.83 15.65
N LEU A 257 8.57 -10.74 14.49
CA LEU A 257 7.16 -10.36 14.29
C LEU A 257 6.45 -11.41 13.43
N PRO A 258 5.13 -11.53 13.49
CA PRO A 258 4.36 -12.36 12.57
C PRO A 258 4.73 -12.14 11.11
N GLN A 259 4.82 -13.22 10.36
CA GLN A 259 5.23 -13.20 8.97
C GLN A 259 4.37 -12.23 8.15
N GLY A 260 5.03 -11.33 7.44
CA GLY A 260 4.40 -10.30 6.59
C GLY A 260 4.05 -9.01 7.32
N MET A 261 4.22 -8.91 8.64
CA MET A 261 4.11 -7.63 9.34
C MET A 261 5.26 -6.69 8.94
N ASN A 262 4.95 -5.40 8.98
CA ASN A 262 5.95 -4.35 8.81
C ASN A 262 6.94 -4.41 9.99
N GLU A 263 8.24 -4.36 9.69
CA GLU A 263 9.33 -4.42 10.68
C GLU A 263 9.29 -3.31 11.74
N PHE A 264 8.61 -2.22 11.45
CA PHE A 264 8.43 -1.10 12.40
C PHE A 264 7.17 -1.23 13.27
N THR A 265 6.43 -2.35 13.16
CA THR A 265 5.20 -2.54 13.93
C THR A 265 5.51 -2.73 15.42
N THR A 266 4.89 -1.89 16.23
CA THR A 266 4.95 -1.91 17.70
C THR A 266 3.54 -1.98 18.30
N VAL A 267 3.44 -2.14 19.62
CA VAL A 267 2.15 -2.09 20.32
C VAL A 267 1.42 -0.77 20.04
N ASP A 268 2.14 0.34 20.05
CA ASP A 268 1.56 1.69 19.91
C ASP A 268 1.04 2.00 18.51
N ASN A 269 1.63 1.39 17.48
CA ASN A 269 1.24 1.66 16.10
C ASN A 269 0.52 0.48 15.41
N PHE A 270 0.31 -0.64 16.10
CA PHE A 270 -0.36 -1.82 15.55
C PHE A 270 -1.72 -1.50 14.93
N LEU A 271 -2.51 -0.62 15.56
CA LEU A 271 -3.84 -0.23 15.03
C LEU A 271 -3.76 0.46 13.66
N VAL A 272 -2.60 1.01 13.29
CA VAL A 272 -2.35 1.63 11.98
C VAL A 272 -1.67 0.65 11.03
N LEU A 273 -0.59 -0.02 11.44
CA LEU A 273 0.23 -0.88 10.58
C LEU A 273 -0.33 -2.30 10.41
N ARG A 274 -1.15 -2.75 11.35
CA ARG A 274 -1.92 -4.02 11.27
C ARG A 274 -1.11 -5.25 10.83
N GLY A 275 -1.58 -5.89 9.74
CA GLY A 275 -0.95 -7.05 9.12
C GLY A 275 0.25 -6.73 8.22
N GLY A 276 0.70 -5.48 8.15
CA GLY A 276 1.88 -5.04 7.38
C GLY A 276 1.56 -4.47 6.00
N TYR A 277 2.57 -4.44 5.14
CA TYR A 277 2.47 -3.88 3.78
C TYR A 277 1.37 -4.56 2.96
N GLU A 278 0.66 -3.76 2.15
CA GLU A 278 -0.44 -4.22 1.29
C GLU A 278 -1.52 -5.02 2.03
N CYS A 279 -1.70 -4.77 3.33
CA CYS A 279 -2.74 -5.42 4.10
C CYS A 279 -4.09 -4.76 3.85
N GLY A 280 -4.99 -5.44 3.12
CA GLY A 280 -6.35 -4.95 2.83
C GLY A 280 -7.31 -4.98 4.03
N HIS A 281 -6.92 -5.56 5.17
CA HIS A 281 -7.76 -5.59 6.37
C HIS A 281 -7.76 -4.25 7.09
N GLN A 282 -8.86 -3.95 7.80
CA GLN A 282 -9.07 -2.73 8.56
C GLN A 282 -9.32 -3.04 10.04
N ILE A 283 -8.99 -2.07 10.90
CA ILE A 283 -9.30 -2.12 12.34
C ILE A 283 -10.22 -0.96 12.66
N PHE A 284 -11.37 -1.27 13.26
CA PHE A 284 -12.34 -0.28 13.66
C PHE A 284 -12.59 -0.35 15.17
N PRO A 285 -12.64 0.80 15.88
CA PRO A 285 -13.09 0.82 17.26
C PRO A 285 -14.57 0.47 17.33
N VAL A 286 -14.96 -0.32 18.32
CA VAL A 286 -16.35 -0.74 18.50
C VAL A 286 -16.83 -0.44 19.92
N SER A 287 -18.15 -0.28 20.08
CA SER A 287 -18.72 -0.12 21.42
C SER A 287 -18.62 -1.43 22.20
N LYS A 288 -18.45 -1.34 23.52
CA LYS A 288 -18.44 -2.52 24.43
C LYS A 288 -19.66 -3.39 24.23
N ALA A 289 -20.84 -2.80 23.96
CA ALA A 289 -22.09 -3.51 23.74
C ALA A 289 -22.09 -4.42 22.51
N SER A 290 -21.33 -4.08 21.48
CA SER A 290 -21.23 -4.86 20.22
C SER A 290 -20.29 -6.08 20.33
N VAL A 291 -19.51 -6.16 21.39
CA VAL A 291 -18.48 -7.20 21.55
C VAL A 291 -19.09 -8.47 22.14
N PRO A 292 -18.69 -9.68 21.68
CA PRO A 292 -19.15 -10.94 22.28
C PRO A 292 -18.94 -10.98 23.79
N ALA A 293 -19.90 -11.52 24.54
CA ALA A 293 -19.86 -11.59 26.00
C ALA A 293 -18.62 -12.37 26.50
N SER A 294 -18.24 -13.44 25.79
CA SER A 294 -17.04 -14.23 26.07
C SER A 294 -15.74 -13.43 26.02
N LEU A 295 -15.65 -12.45 25.13
CA LEU A 295 -14.48 -11.57 25.06
C LEU A 295 -14.53 -10.52 26.18
N ARG A 296 -15.69 -9.94 26.44
CA ARG A 296 -15.85 -8.92 27.50
C ARG A 296 -15.45 -9.47 28.86
N SER A 297 -15.93 -10.66 29.22
CA SER A 297 -15.64 -11.31 30.54
C SER A 297 -14.16 -11.63 30.76
N ARG A 298 -13.32 -11.64 29.73
CA ARG A 298 -11.86 -11.82 29.85
C ARG A 298 -11.13 -10.57 30.35
N PHE A 299 -11.76 -9.39 30.21
CA PHE A 299 -11.14 -8.09 30.49
C PHE A 299 -11.96 -7.22 31.47
N GLU A 300 -13.00 -7.78 32.08
CA GLU A 300 -13.73 -7.25 33.23
C GLU A 300 -13.22 -7.84 34.55
#